data_ae2609b1fed61fe6daa792f5bd823265
#
_entry.id   ae2609b1fed61fe6daa792f5bd823265
#
_cell.length_a   1.000
_cell.length_b   1.000
_cell.length_c   1.000
_cell.angle_alpha   90.00
_cell.angle_beta   90.00
_cell.angle_gamma   90.00
#
_symmetry.space_group_name_H-M   'P 1'
#
loop_
_entity.id
_entity.type
_entity.pdbx_description
1 polymer ?
#
loop_
_entity_poly.entity_id
_entity_poly.type
_entity_poly.pdbx_seq_one_letter_code
_entity_poly.pdbx_strand_id
1 'polypeptide(L)'
;MSRLKKSAGLMAAAVALVGAWEGMKLVTYRDIVGVPTVCFGETRGVKMGDRYTAEQCREMLGDGLVEFETGMRHCITNPDAIPDKPYVTFLSLSYNIGTGAFCRSTLVRKLNAGDIRGACNELPKWNRAGGRVVKGLSNRRAAEQKMCLEGLR
;
A
#
# COMPACT_ATOMS: atom_id res chain seq x y z
N MET A 1 -6.82 -1.20 -15.88
CA MET A 1 -5.78 -2.14 -16.32
C MET A 1 -4.64 -2.18 -15.30
N SER A 2 -4.22 -3.37 -14.85
CA SER A 2 -3.25 -3.50 -13.77
C SER A 2 -1.81 -3.42 -14.27
N ARG A 3 -1.04 -2.44 -13.79
CA ARG A 3 0.40 -2.39 -14.03
C ARG A 3 1.12 -3.49 -13.25
N LEU A 4 0.62 -3.84 -12.06
CA LEU A 4 1.22 -4.90 -11.25
C LEU A 4 1.19 -6.24 -11.97
N LYS A 5 0.06 -6.57 -12.59
CA LYS A 5 -0.09 -7.83 -13.33
C LYS A 5 0.81 -7.89 -14.57
N LYS A 6 1.15 -6.75 -15.15
CA LYS A 6 1.96 -6.67 -16.38
C LYS A 6 3.45 -6.67 -16.10
N SER A 7 3.88 -6.43 -14.88
CA SER A 7 5.30 -6.32 -14.53
C SER A 7 5.60 -7.08 -13.24
N ALA A 8 6.28 -8.21 -13.38
CA ALA A 8 6.73 -9.01 -12.23
C ALA A 8 7.63 -8.18 -11.30
N GLY A 9 8.47 -7.32 -11.87
CA GLY A 9 9.33 -6.45 -11.08
C GLY A 9 8.56 -5.42 -10.27
N LEU A 10 7.52 -4.82 -10.85
CA LEU A 10 6.68 -3.85 -10.14
C LEU A 10 5.86 -4.53 -9.04
N MET A 11 5.31 -5.71 -9.32
CA MET A 11 4.60 -6.51 -8.32
C MET A 11 5.53 -6.86 -7.16
N ALA A 12 6.73 -7.32 -7.46
CA ALA A 12 7.72 -7.68 -6.42
C ALA A 12 8.08 -6.45 -5.56
N ALA A 13 8.26 -5.30 -6.17
CA ALA A 13 8.55 -4.06 -5.44
C ALA A 13 7.39 -3.65 -4.52
N ALA A 14 6.16 -3.75 -5.01
CA ALA A 14 4.97 -3.43 -4.21
C ALA A 14 4.81 -4.39 -3.02
N VAL A 15 4.95 -5.69 -3.25
CA VAL A 15 4.86 -6.71 -2.19
C VAL A 15 5.98 -6.51 -1.16
N ALA A 16 7.20 -6.22 -1.60
CA ALA A 16 8.32 -5.97 -0.70
C ALA A 16 8.09 -4.72 0.17
N LEU A 17 7.65 -3.63 -0.43
CA LEU A 17 7.42 -2.38 0.31
C LEU A 17 6.28 -2.53 1.32
N VAL A 18 5.11 -2.96 0.87
CA VAL A 18 3.94 -3.09 1.75
C VAL A 18 4.16 -4.17 2.80
N GLY A 19 4.69 -5.32 2.38
CA GLY A 19 4.95 -6.43 3.28
C GLY A 19 5.92 -6.08 4.41
N ALA A 20 6.94 -5.26 4.14
CA ALA A 20 7.90 -4.83 5.16
C ALA A 20 7.24 -4.05 6.30
N TRP A 21 6.17 -3.30 6.01
CA TRP A 21 5.46 -2.50 7.02
C TRP A 21 4.29 -3.23 7.67
N GLU A 22 3.63 -4.15 6.94
CA GLU A 22 2.47 -4.86 7.48
C GLU A 22 2.85 -6.01 8.43
N GLY A 23 4.04 -6.61 8.24
CA GLY A 23 4.44 -7.78 9.01
C GLY A 23 3.75 -9.05 8.52
N MET A 24 4.41 -10.21 8.69
CA MET A 24 3.91 -11.48 8.18
C MET A 24 3.73 -12.50 9.30
N LYS A 25 2.57 -13.15 9.34
CA LYS A 25 2.26 -14.25 10.25
C LYS A 25 1.87 -15.49 9.45
N LEU A 26 2.61 -16.58 9.61
CA LEU A 26 2.38 -17.80 8.85
C LEU A 26 1.30 -18.71 9.46
N VAL A 27 0.93 -18.46 10.70
CA VAL A 27 -0.11 -19.23 11.42
C VAL A 27 -1.26 -18.28 11.73
N THR A 28 -2.47 -18.74 11.47
CA THR A 28 -3.67 -17.95 11.73
C THR A 28 -3.78 -17.58 13.20
N TYR A 29 -4.05 -16.33 13.47
CA TYR A 29 -4.27 -15.78 14.81
C TYR A 29 -5.57 -14.97 14.82
N ARG A 30 -6.07 -14.68 16.01
CA ARG A 30 -7.19 -13.76 16.14
C ARG A 30 -6.67 -12.34 16.32
N ASP A 31 -7.22 -11.40 15.56
CA ASP A 31 -6.88 -9.99 15.73
C ASP A 31 -7.51 -9.42 17.01
N ILE A 32 -7.31 -8.13 17.27
CA ILE A 32 -7.81 -7.49 18.49
C ILE A 32 -9.33 -7.50 18.61
N VAL A 33 -10.08 -7.74 17.54
CA VAL A 33 -11.54 -7.88 17.56
C VAL A 33 -11.98 -9.34 17.35
N GLY A 34 -11.05 -10.28 17.42
CA GLY A 34 -11.34 -11.72 17.38
C GLY A 34 -11.47 -12.32 15.99
N VAL A 35 -11.14 -11.60 14.94
CA VAL A 35 -11.25 -12.11 13.56
C VAL A 35 -10.04 -12.97 13.21
N PRO A 36 -10.23 -14.20 12.68
CA PRO A 36 -9.12 -15.02 12.20
C PRO A 36 -8.36 -14.29 11.08
N THR A 37 -7.05 -14.12 11.27
CA THR A 37 -6.18 -13.33 10.42
C THR A 37 -4.87 -14.08 10.18
N VAL A 38 -4.29 -13.94 9.01
CA VAL A 38 -3.02 -14.60 8.66
C VAL A 38 -2.25 -13.77 7.64
N CYS A 39 -1.01 -14.13 7.40
CA CYS A 39 -0.14 -13.51 6.41
C CYS A 39 0.10 -12.03 6.72
N PHE A 40 -0.28 -11.13 5.84
CA PHE A 40 -0.11 -9.68 5.99
C PHE A 40 -1.43 -9.01 6.42
N GLY A 41 -2.26 -9.71 7.16
CA GLY A 41 -3.54 -9.19 7.62
C GLY A 41 -4.75 -9.69 6.84
N GLU A 42 -4.59 -10.76 6.06
CA GLU A 42 -5.68 -11.36 5.30
C GLU A 42 -6.68 -12.04 6.22
N THR A 43 -7.97 -11.84 5.92
CA THR A 43 -9.08 -12.40 6.71
C THR A 43 -10.04 -13.24 5.88
N ARG A 44 -10.11 -13.04 4.57
CA ARG A 44 -11.04 -13.75 3.69
C ARG A 44 -10.69 -15.23 3.56
N GLY A 45 -11.66 -16.09 3.87
CA GLY A 45 -11.49 -17.54 3.78
C GLY A 45 -10.51 -18.13 4.78
N VAL A 46 -10.10 -17.35 5.78
CA VAL A 46 -9.11 -17.74 6.78
C VAL A 46 -9.82 -18.39 7.97
N LYS A 47 -9.28 -19.53 8.42
CA LYS A 47 -9.80 -20.29 9.57
C LYS A 47 -8.71 -20.50 10.60
N MET A 48 -9.10 -20.50 11.87
CA MET A 48 -8.17 -20.84 12.94
C MET A 48 -7.60 -22.24 12.69
N GLY A 49 -6.28 -22.36 12.87
CA GLY A 49 -5.54 -23.60 12.59
C GLY A 49 -4.90 -23.63 11.20
N ASP A 50 -5.30 -22.76 10.28
CA ASP A 50 -4.69 -22.69 8.96
C ASP A 50 -3.24 -22.20 9.06
N ARG A 51 -2.39 -22.77 8.22
CA ARG A 51 -0.99 -22.39 8.08
C ARG A 51 -0.68 -22.09 6.63
N TYR A 52 0.18 -21.11 6.43
CA TYR A 52 0.58 -20.65 5.09
C TYR A 52 2.10 -20.53 5.01
N THR A 53 2.65 -20.72 3.82
CA THR A 53 4.06 -20.43 3.55
C THR A 53 4.25 -18.93 3.32
N ALA A 54 5.48 -18.46 3.46
CA ALA A 54 5.82 -17.07 3.14
C ALA A 54 5.45 -16.71 1.69
N GLU A 55 5.67 -17.66 0.77
CA GLU A 55 5.32 -17.47 -0.64
C GLU A 55 3.81 -17.31 -0.83
N GLN A 56 3.01 -18.17 -0.19
CA GLN A 56 1.54 -18.04 -0.23
C GLN A 56 1.09 -16.69 0.34
N CYS A 57 1.69 -16.24 1.43
CA CYS A 57 1.38 -14.93 2.01
C CYS A 57 1.70 -13.79 1.02
N ARG A 58 2.83 -13.85 0.33
CA ARG A 58 3.18 -12.83 -0.66
C ARG A 58 2.24 -12.84 -1.85
N GLU A 59 1.79 -14.01 -2.32
CA GLU A 59 0.79 -14.11 -3.38
C GLU A 59 -0.54 -13.51 -2.95
N MET A 60 -0.99 -13.81 -1.73
CA MET A 60 -2.22 -13.25 -1.19
C MET A 60 -2.12 -11.73 -1.06
N LEU A 61 -0.99 -11.20 -0.63
CA LEU A 61 -0.76 -9.76 -0.58
C LEU A 61 -0.79 -9.15 -1.98
N GLY A 62 -0.15 -9.79 -2.95
CA GLY A 62 -0.16 -9.34 -4.34
C GLY A 62 -1.56 -9.24 -4.91
N ASP A 63 -2.42 -10.24 -4.65
CA ASP A 63 -3.82 -10.23 -5.09
C ASP A 63 -4.58 -9.07 -4.45
N GLY A 64 -4.37 -8.85 -3.15
CA GLY A 64 -4.98 -7.72 -2.44
C GLY A 64 -4.50 -6.38 -2.98
N LEU A 65 -3.22 -6.27 -3.30
CA LEU A 65 -2.65 -5.04 -3.88
C LEU A 65 -3.24 -4.72 -5.25
N VAL A 66 -3.56 -5.73 -6.06
CA VAL A 66 -4.24 -5.51 -7.35
C VAL A 66 -5.62 -4.88 -7.13
N GLU A 67 -6.34 -5.29 -6.10
CA GLU A 67 -7.63 -4.67 -5.76
C GLU A 67 -7.46 -3.20 -5.38
N PHE A 68 -6.47 -2.89 -4.52
CA PHE A 68 -6.16 -1.50 -4.14
C PHE A 68 -5.66 -0.69 -5.33
N GLU A 69 -4.89 -1.31 -6.21
CA GLU A 69 -4.45 -0.66 -7.45
C GLU A 69 -5.64 -0.23 -8.30
N THR A 70 -6.63 -1.10 -8.46
CA THR A 70 -7.85 -0.77 -9.21
C THR A 70 -8.53 0.46 -8.62
N GLY A 71 -8.71 0.50 -7.30
CA GLY A 71 -9.31 1.65 -6.62
C GLY A 71 -8.49 2.92 -6.76
N MET A 72 -7.18 2.82 -6.63
CA MET A 72 -6.26 3.95 -6.81
C MET A 72 -6.34 4.52 -8.23
N ARG A 73 -6.32 3.65 -9.23
CA ARG A 73 -6.35 4.07 -10.64
C ARG A 73 -7.65 4.78 -11.00
N HIS A 74 -8.75 4.45 -10.35
CA HIS A 74 -10.05 5.08 -10.61
C HIS A 74 -10.04 6.59 -10.35
N CYS A 75 -9.28 7.06 -9.39
CA CYS A 75 -9.27 8.47 -9.01
C CYS A 75 -8.05 9.24 -9.54
N ILE A 76 -7.15 8.57 -10.25
CA ILE A 76 -5.98 9.22 -10.87
C ILE A 76 -6.24 9.35 -12.36
N THR A 77 -6.14 10.57 -12.87
CA THR A 77 -6.45 10.90 -14.28
C THR A 77 -5.50 10.18 -15.24
N ASN A 78 -4.20 10.12 -14.92
CA ASN A 78 -3.19 9.55 -15.81
C ASN A 78 -2.24 8.64 -15.01
N PRO A 79 -2.75 7.47 -14.54
CA PRO A 79 -1.94 6.61 -13.66
C PRO A 79 -0.73 6.00 -14.35
N ASP A 80 -0.77 5.80 -15.67
CA ASP A 80 0.34 5.20 -16.39
C ASP A 80 1.49 6.17 -16.65
N ALA A 81 1.29 7.46 -16.44
CA ALA A 81 2.34 8.46 -16.52
C ALA A 81 3.19 8.54 -15.24
N ILE A 82 2.77 7.91 -14.16
CA ILE A 82 3.48 7.93 -12.89
C ILE A 82 4.67 6.97 -12.97
N PRO A 83 5.91 7.41 -12.65
CA PRO A 83 7.07 6.49 -12.60
C PRO A 83 6.86 5.35 -11.59
N ASP A 84 7.58 4.26 -11.75
CA ASP A 84 7.38 3.04 -10.96
C ASP A 84 7.47 3.27 -9.45
N LYS A 85 8.52 3.92 -8.97
CA LYS A 85 8.69 4.12 -7.52
C LYS A 85 7.58 4.97 -6.90
N PRO A 86 7.25 6.16 -7.42
CA PRO A 86 6.08 6.88 -6.94
C PRO A 86 4.80 6.05 -7.00
N TYR A 87 4.57 5.32 -8.08
CA TYR A 87 3.38 4.47 -8.24
C TYR A 87 3.25 3.47 -7.08
N VAL A 88 4.34 2.77 -6.77
CA VAL A 88 4.37 1.78 -5.69
C VAL A 88 4.15 2.45 -4.33
N THR A 89 4.74 3.64 -4.10
CA THR A 89 4.55 4.33 -2.81
C THR A 89 3.13 4.86 -2.63
N PHE A 90 2.48 5.33 -3.69
CA PHE A 90 1.08 5.75 -3.63
C PHE A 90 0.17 4.55 -3.38
N LEU A 91 0.48 3.40 -3.97
CA LEU A 91 -0.24 2.17 -3.71
C LEU A 91 -0.10 1.74 -2.24
N SER A 92 1.10 1.84 -1.69
CA SER A 92 1.37 1.55 -0.27
C SER A 92 0.54 2.45 0.65
N LEU A 93 0.46 3.75 0.35
CA LEU A 93 -0.40 4.66 1.11
C LEU A 93 -1.86 4.24 0.99
N SER A 94 -2.34 3.99 -0.22
CA SER A 94 -3.73 3.58 -0.46
C SER A 94 -4.09 2.31 0.32
N TYR A 95 -3.19 1.34 0.34
CA TYR A 95 -3.36 0.10 1.11
C TYR A 95 -3.49 0.40 2.61
N ASN A 96 -2.69 1.31 3.13
CA ASN A 96 -2.65 1.63 4.56
C ASN A 96 -3.84 2.47 5.02
N ILE A 97 -4.21 3.51 4.26
CA ILE A 97 -5.27 4.45 4.68
C ILE A 97 -6.64 4.15 4.07
N GLY A 98 -6.69 3.26 3.08
CA GLY A 98 -7.90 2.94 2.33
C GLY A 98 -8.10 3.80 1.09
N THR A 99 -8.73 3.22 0.08
CA THR A 99 -8.95 3.86 -1.23
C THR A 99 -9.77 5.13 -1.12
N GLY A 100 -10.80 5.14 -0.26
CA GLY A 100 -11.66 6.31 -0.08
C GLY A 100 -10.89 7.52 0.40
N ALA A 101 -10.11 7.38 1.47
CA ALA A 101 -9.29 8.47 1.99
C ALA A 101 -8.22 8.90 0.99
N PHE A 102 -7.59 7.93 0.33
CA PHE A 102 -6.59 8.21 -0.70
C PHE A 102 -7.18 9.08 -1.82
N CYS A 103 -8.32 8.68 -2.36
CA CYS A 103 -8.93 9.39 -3.49
C CYS A 103 -9.40 10.81 -3.14
N ARG A 104 -9.70 11.07 -1.86
CA ARG A 104 -10.10 12.41 -1.39
C ARG A 104 -8.92 13.28 -0.95
N SER A 105 -7.70 12.75 -1.05
CA SER A 105 -6.52 13.42 -0.50
C SER A 105 -6.03 14.59 -1.36
N THR A 106 -5.31 15.50 -0.73
CA THR A 106 -4.56 16.55 -1.43
C THR A 106 -3.48 15.93 -2.33
N LEU A 107 -2.93 14.78 -1.92
CA LEU A 107 -1.96 14.04 -2.73
C LEU A 107 -2.52 13.73 -4.12
N VAL A 108 -3.73 13.20 -4.19
CA VAL A 108 -4.37 12.87 -5.48
C VAL A 108 -4.67 14.14 -6.28
N ARG A 109 -5.09 15.23 -5.64
CA ARG A 109 -5.30 16.49 -6.34
C ARG A 109 -4.01 16.99 -7.02
N LYS A 110 -2.89 16.87 -6.32
CA LYS A 110 -1.57 17.25 -6.88
C LYS A 110 -1.17 16.32 -8.03
N LEU A 111 -1.38 15.01 -7.89
CA LEU A 111 -1.15 14.05 -8.98
C LEU A 111 -1.94 14.44 -10.23
N ASN A 112 -3.23 14.72 -10.06
CA ASN A 112 -4.11 15.06 -11.17
C ASN A 112 -3.81 16.42 -11.79
N ALA A 113 -3.08 17.27 -11.06
CA ALA A 113 -2.56 18.54 -11.59
C ALA A 113 -1.17 18.38 -12.23
N GLY A 114 -0.63 17.16 -12.28
CA GLY A 114 0.69 16.90 -12.87
C GLY A 114 1.86 17.12 -11.92
N ASP A 115 1.60 17.38 -10.64
CA ASP A 115 2.63 17.67 -9.64
C ASP A 115 2.96 16.40 -8.83
N ILE A 116 3.72 15.49 -9.44
CA ILE A 116 4.10 14.24 -8.79
C ILE A 116 5.01 14.51 -7.58
N ARG A 117 5.96 15.42 -7.69
CA ARG A 117 6.85 15.77 -6.57
C ARG A 117 6.06 16.32 -5.38
N GLY A 118 5.10 17.21 -5.64
CA GLY A 118 4.21 17.71 -4.59
C GLY A 118 3.41 16.62 -3.95
N ALA A 119 2.95 15.64 -4.74
CA ALA A 119 2.25 14.47 -4.20
C ALA A 119 3.16 13.64 -3.29
N CYS A 120 4.41 13.39 -3.67
CA CYS A 120 5.38 12.71 -2.80
C CYS A 120 5.53 13.44 -1.46
N ASN A 121 5.54 14.77 -1.49
CA ASN A 121 5.71 15.59 -0.29
C ASN A 121 4.46 15.65 0.60
N GLU A 122 3.32 15.14 0.13
CA GLU A 122 2.11 15.00 0.95
C GLU A 122 2.13 13.74 1.82
N LEU A 123 2.97 12.76 1.49
CA LEU A 123 3.03 11.49 2.23
C LEU A 123 3.20 11.68 3.74
N PRO A 124 4.13 12.52 4.25
CA PRO A 124 4.35 12.65 5.70
C PRO A 124 3.13 13.10 6.49
N LYS A 125 2.14 13.72 5.87
CA LYS A 125 0.94 14.19 6.56
C LYS A 125 0.05 13.03 7.03
N TRP A 126 0.22 11.84 6.46
CA TRP A 126 -0.58 10.65 6.78
C TRP A 126 0.08 9.82 7.89
N ASN A 127 0.28 10.43 9.05
CA ASN A 127 1.00 9.83 10.19
C ASN A 127 0.16 9.74 11.46
N ARG A 128 -1.16 9.88 11.37
CA ARG A 128 -2.05 9.87 12.54
C ARG A 128 -2.95 8.66 12.56
N ALA A 129 -3.24 8.16 13.76
CA ALA A 129 -4.28 7.18 14.00
C ALA A 129 -4.98 7.57 15.32
N GLY A 130 -6.31 7.53 15.32
CA GLY A 130 -7.09 7.97 16.48
C GLY A 130 -6.82 9.42 16.86
N GLY A 131 -6.53 10.28 15.89
CA GLY A 131 -6.25 11.71 16.12
C GLY A 131 -4.85 12.02 16.66
N ARG A 132 -4.00 11.01 16.81
CA ARG A 132 -2.65 11.17 17.36
C ARG A 132 -1.58 10.80 16.35
N VAL A 133 -0.44 11.50 16.41
CA VAL A 133 0.74 11.12 15.63
C VAL A 133 1.27 9.79 16.14
N VAL A 134 1.49 8.83 15.24
CA VAL A 134 2.03 7.51 15.54
C VAL A 134 3.41 7.39 14.92
N LYS A 135 4.42 7.08 15.74
CA LYS A 135 5.82 7.01 15.30
C LYS A 135 6.01 6.02 14.15
N GLY A 136 5.37 4.85 14.22
CA GLY A 136 5.45 3.86 13.15
C GLY A 136 4.91 4.38 11.83
N LEU A 137 3.82 5.15 11.86
CA LEU A 137 3.26 5.78 10.66
C LEU A 137 4.19 6.88 10.14
N SER A 138 4.78 7.69 11.02
CA SER A 138 5.77 8.71 10.62
C SER A 138 6.97 8.07 9.93
N ASN A 139 7.46 6.96 10.46
CA ASN A 139 8.59 6.22 9.87
C ASN A 139 8.23 5.65 8.50
N ARG A 140 7.04 5.05 8.38
CA ARG A 140 6.55 4.50 7.11
C ARG A 140 6.44 5.59 6.05
N ARG A 141 5.83 6.71 6.40
CA ARG A 141 5.65 7.84 5.48
C ARG A 141 7.00 8.42 5.04
N ALA A 142 7.96 8.52 5.95
CA ALA A 142 9.30 9.01 5.60
C ALA A 142 9.99 8.09 4.60
N ALA A 143 9.91 6.78 4.80
CA ALA A 143 10.47 5.80 3.87
C ALA A 143 9.78 5.85 2.51
N GLU A 144 8.46 5.94 2.49
CA GLU A 144 7.68 6.08 1.26
C GLU A 144 8.03 7.37 0.52
N GLN A 145 8.12 8.49 1.22
CA GLN A 145 8.49 9.78 0.63
C GLN A 145 9.86 9.72 -0.03
N LYS A 146 10.84 9.15 0.66
CA LYS A 146 12.20 8.99 0.14
C LYS A 146 12.20 8.20 -1.16
N MET A 147 11.54 7.04 -1.18
CA MET A 147 11.43 6.20 -2.36
C MET A 147 10.70 6.92 -3.50
N CYS A 148 9.63 7.62 -3.17
CA CYS A 148 8.83 8.40 -4.12
C CYS A 148 9.70 9.44 -4.83
N LEU A 149 10.44 10.25 -4.06
CA LEU A 149 11.30 11.30 -4.60
C LEU A 149 12.48 10.72 -5.41
N GLU A 150 13.05 9.59 -4.98
CA GLU A 150 14.08 8.90 -5.72
C GLU A 150 13.63 8.51 -7.13
N GLY A 151 12.38 8.17 -7.29
CA GLY A 151 11.79 7.81 -8.59
C GLY A 151 11.65 8.97 -9.56
N LEU A 152 11.90 10.20 -9.12
CA LEU A 152 11.79 11.41 -9.94
C LEU A 152 13.14 11.97 -10.41
N ARG A 153 14.22 11.27 -10.10
CA ARG A 153 15.57 11.67 -10.52
C ARG A 153 15.89 11.25 -11.93
#